data_c9be33cad1eba1e24a129c55bd7d27f7
#
_entry.id   c9be33cad1eba1e24a129c55bd7d27f7
#
_cell.length_a   1.000
_cell.length_b   1.000
_cell.length_c   1.000
_cell.angle_alpha   90.00
_cell.angle_beta   90.00
_cell.angle_gamma   90.00
#
_symmetry.space_group_name_H-M   'P 1'
#
loop_
_entity.id
_entity.type
_entity.pdbx_description
1 polymer ?
#
loop_
_entity_poly.entity_id
_entity_poly.type
_entity_poly.pdbx_seq_one_letter_code
_entity_poly.pdbx_strand_id
1 'polypeptide(L)'
;MDVDVDRDLIEATQQEFERRGVHSHRQLAVSLEVERINRLVQAAAQPALAADNLTFAGWQALTALSFHPAKQMPTAKLALRVGAHPTTITRTVDRLERSKLVRRTQGSDRRVKVVTILAAGESAQEAVAKSMDSSEFGLGGVPAESLDELAVMLRQVRLLVEGRMDSSD
;
A
#
# COMPACT_ATOMS: atom_id res chain seq x y z
N MET A 1 -39.30 12.52 6.40
CA MET A 1 -38.72 11.70 5.31
C MET A 1 -37.36 11.35 5.79
N ASP A 2 -37.28 10.25 6.59
CA ASP A 2 -36.03 9.77 7.13
C ASP A 2 -35.14 9.34 5.93
N VAL A 3 -34.07 10.08 5.71
CA VAL A 3 -33.01 9.62 4.84
C VAL A 3 -32.40 8.45 5.60
N ASP A 4 -32.53 7.26 5.03
CA ASP A 4 -31.92 6.04 5.52
C ASP A 4 -30.40 6.27 5.64
N VAL A 5 -29.98 6.63 6.85
CA VAL A 5 -28.58 6.99 7.18
C VAL A 5 -27.67 5.76 7.07
N ASP A 6 -28.27 4.57 6.94
CA ASP A 6 -27.60 3.27 6.84
C ASP A 6 -27.25 2.86 5.39
N ARG A 7 -27.68 3.62 4.41
CA ARG A 7 -27.36 3.28 3.01
C ARG A 7 -25.91 3.61 2.73
N ASP A 8 -25.15 2.62 2.32
CA ASP A 8 -23.74 2.83 1.98
C ASP A 8 -23.62 3.92 0.90
N LEU A 9 -22.88 4.99 1.22
CA LEU A 9 -22.66 6.12 0.33
C LEU A 9 -22.10 5.68 -1.03
N ILE A 10 -21.33 4.62 -1.07
CA ILE A 10 -20.72 4.07 -2.30
C ILE A 10 -21.81 3.50 -3.18
N GLU A 11 -22.71 2.68 -2.62
CA GLU A 11 -23.84 2.13 -3.35
C GLU A 11 -24.78 3.21 -3.86
N ALA A 12 -25.11 4.19 -3.00
CA ALA A 12 -25.95 5.32 -3.37
C ALA A 12 -25.33 6.16 -4.50
N THR A 13 -24.03 6.39 -4.44
CA THR A 13 -23.28 7.11 -5.48
C THR A 13 -23.30 6.33 -6.80
N GLN A 14 -23.04 5.03 -6.77
CA GLN A 14 -23.07 4.17 -7.96
C GLN A 14 -24.42 4.23 -8.65
N GLN A 15 -25.52 4.08 -7.89
CA GLN A 15 -26.88 4.12 -8.42
C GLN A 15 -27.26 5.48 -9.02
N GLU A 16 -26.82 6.58 -8.37
CA GLU A 16 -27.05 7.91 -8.91
C GLU A 16 -26.30 8.16 -10.22
N PHE A 17 -25.07 7.71 -10.34
CA PHE A 17 -24.28 7.81 -11.57
C PHE A 17 -24.85 6.92 -12.69
N GLU A 18 -25.34 5.73 -12.35
CA GLU A 18 -26.05 4.86 -13.31
C GLU A 18 -27.32 5.54 -13.83
N ARG A 19 -28.13 6.14 -12.96
CA ARG A 19 -29.33 6.90 -13.36
C ARG A 19 -29.02 8.10 -14.27
N ARG A 20 -27.88 8.73 -14.06
CA ARG A 20 -27.40 9.84 -14.91
C ARG A 20 -26.74 9.39 -16.21
N GLY A 21 -26.71 8.09 -16.50
CA GLY A 21 -26.12 7.54 -17.71
C GLY A 21 -24.59 7.59 -17.75
N VAL A 22 -23.92 7.66 -16.59
CA VAL A 22 -22.46 7.62 -16.52
C VAL A 22 -21.99 6.18 -16.72
N HIS A 23 -21.36 5.90 -17.86
CA HIS A 23 -20.96 4.55 -18.25
C HIS A 23 -19.91 3.92 -17.31
N SER A 24 -19.11 4.74 -16.62
CA SER A 24 -18.05 4.29 -15.69
C SER A 24 -18.50 4.16 -14.23
N HIS A 25 -19.79 4.05 -13.95
CA HIS A 25 -20.32 3.95 -12.59
C HIS A 25 -19.78 2.74 -11.81
N ARG A 26 -19.53 1.59 -12.50
CA ARG A 26 -18.93 0.40 -11.87
C ARG A 26 -17.47 0.61 -11.49
N GLN A 27 -16.68 1.26 -12.35
CA GLN A 27 -15.28 1.62 -12.07
C GLN A 27 -15.18 2.58 -10.90
N LEU A 28 -16.10 3.55 -10.83
CA LEU A 28 -16.20 4.48 -9.71
C LEU A 28 -16.48 3.74 -8.39
N ALA A 29 -17.47 2.86 -8.37
CA ALA A 29 -17.81 2.07 -7.17
C ALA A 29 -16.60 1.28 -6.67
N VAL A 30 -15.94 0.52 -7.56
CA VAL A 30 -14.73 -0.25 -7.22
C VAL A 30 -13.63 0.68 -6.68
N SER A 31 -13.41 1.84 -7.29
CA SER A 31 -12.39 2.80 -6.83
C SER A 31 -12.67 3.32 -5.43
N LEU A 32 -13.94 3.62 -5.13
CA LEU A 32 -14.35 4.09 -3.80
C LEU A 32 -14.23 2.99 -2.73
N GLU A 33 -14.59 1.75 -3.06
CA GLU A 33 -14.44 0.59 -2.15
C GLU A 33 -12.97 0.33 -1.82
N VAL A 34 -12.11 0.27 -2.84
CA VAL A 34 -10.66 0.08 -2.66
C VAL A 34 -10.08 1.17 -1.77
N GLU A 35 -10.45 2.44 -1.99
CA GLU A 35 -9.99 3.56 -1.18
C GLU A 35 -10.50 3.47 0.27
N ARG A 36 -11.75 3.04 0.48
CA ARG A 36 -12.33 2.87 1.81
C ARG A 36 -11.63 1.75 2.58
N ILE A 37 -11.43 0.59 1.95
CA ILE A 37 -10.69 -0.54 2.54
C ILE A 37 -9.25 -0.12 2.87
N ASN A 38 -8.57 0.57 1.96
CA ASN A 38 -7.22 1.07 2.19
C ASN A 38 -7.14 1.98 3.43
N ARG A 39 -8.11 2.89 3.62
CA ARG A 39 -8.17 3.74 4.81
C ARG A 39 -8.37 2.93 6.10
N LEU A 40 -9.22 1.91 6.08
CA LEU A 40 -9.45 1.04 7.25
C LEU A 40 -8.17 0.28 7.64
N VAL A 41 -7.49 -0.31 6.66
CA VAL A 41 -6.20 -1.00 6.87
C VAL A 41 -5.14 -0.03 7.41
N GLN A 42 -5.03 1.17 6.86
CA GLN A 42 -4.08 2.18 7.35
C GLN A 42 -4.43 2.67 8.75
N ALA A 43 -5.71 2.84 9.07
CA ALA A 43 -6.15 3.23 10.41
C ALA A 43 -5.81 2.14 11.44
N ALA A 44 -6.02 0.87 11.10
CA ALA A 44 -5.64 -0.26 11.96
C ALA A 44 -4.12 -0.36 12.18
N ALA A 45 -3.32 0.02 11.18
CA ALA A 45 -1.87 0.03 11.27
C ALA A 45 -1.31 1.20 12.08
N GLN A 46 -2.07 2.30 12.24
CA GLN A 46 -1.58 3.56 12.80
C GLN A 46 -0.96 3.43 14.19
N PRO A 47 -1.52 2.69 15.18
CA PRO A 47 -0.92 2.53 16.49
C PRO A 47 0.48 1.89 16.42
N ALA A 48 0.62 0.83 15.61
CA ALA A 48 1.89 0.13 15.42
C ALA A 48 2.94 1.01 14.73
N LEU A 49 2.53 1.75 13.71
CA LEU A 49 3.40 2.66 12.96
C LEU A 49 3.88 3.82 13.82
N ALA A 50 3.01 4.36 14.68
CA ALA A 50 3.32 5.50 15.55
C ALA A 50 4.40 5.15 16.59
N ALA A 51 4.40 3.93 17.12
CA ALA A 51 5.39 3.45 18.08
C ALA A 51 6.83 3.56 17.56
N ASP A 52 7.05 3.30 16.28
CA ASP A 52 8.35 3.35 15.60
C ASP A 52 8.53 4.62 14.72
N ASN A 53 7.63 5.59 14.85
CA ASN A 53 7.63 6.82 14.03
C ASN A 53 7.67 6.53 12.51
N LEU A 54 7.02 5.46 12.10
CA LEU A 54 6.89 5.03 10.71
C LEU A 54 5.63 5.58 10.05
N THR A 55 5.67 5.67 8.73
CA THR A 55 4.47 5.77 7.88
C THR A 55 4.18 4.41 7.26
N PHE A 56 2.94 4.19 6.79
CA PHE A 56 2.59 2.97 6.08
C PHE A 56 3.51 2.73 4.86
N ALA A 57 3.79 3.78 4.06
CA ALA A 57 4.74 3.71 2.95
C ALA A 57 6.17 3.38 3.42
N GLY A 58 6.58 3.87 4.60
CA GLY A 58 7.87 3.53 5.21
C GLY A 58 7.96 2.05 5.58
N TRP A 59 6.92 1.52 6.22
CA TRP A 59 6.83 0.11 6.55
C TRP A 59 6.81 -0.78 5.29
N GLN A 60 6.04 -0.42 4.26
CA GLN A 60 6.05 -1.15 2.98
C GLN A 60 7.45 -1.18 2.34
N ALA A 61 8.18 -0.06 2.37
CA ALA A 61 9.55 0.01 1.86
C ALA A 61 10.50 -0.90 2.66
N LEU A 62 10.42 -0.89 4.00
CA LEU A 62 11.20 -1.79 4.85
C LEU A 62 10.85 -3.26 4.58
N THR A 63 9.57 -3.60 4.44
CA THR A 63 9.10 -4.95 4.09
C THR A 63 9.66 -5.41 2.75
N ALA A 64 9.61 -4.55 1.72
CA ALA A 64 10.15 -4.86 0.41
C ALA A 64 11.67 -5.13 0.44
N LEU A 65 12.41 -4.38 1.25
CA LEU A 65 13.85 -4.57 1.46
C LEU A 65 14.13 -5.82 2.30
N SER A 66 13.40 -6.04 3.38
CA SER A 66 13.58 -7.18 4.29
C SER A 66 13.38 -8.52 3.58
N PHE A 67 12.41 -8.61 2.68
CA PHE A 67 12.14 -9.84 1.93
C PHE A 67 12.99 -10.00 0.66
N HIS A 68 13.82 -9.00 0.32
CA HIS A 68 14.75 -9.13 -0.79
C HIS A 68 15.99 -9.94 -0.34
N PRO A 69 16.44 -10.97 -1.10
CA PRO A 69 17.56 -11.83 -0.67
C PRO A 69 18.85 -11.06 -0.31
N ALA A 70 19.14 -9.96 -1.03
CA ALA A 70 20.29 -9.12 -0.76
C ALA A 70 20.02 -8.02 0.28
N LYS A 71 18.84 -7.95 0.89
CA LYS A 71 18.43 -6.92 1.86
C LYS A 71 18.64 -5.48 1.35
N GLN A 72 18.74 -5.31 0.05
CA GLN A 72 18.97 -4.03 -0.61
C GLN A 72 18.43 -4.02 -2.03
N MET A 73 18.10 -2.83 -2.54
CA MET A 73 17.76 -2.64 -3.95
C MET A 73 17.95 -1.19 -4.40
N PRO A 74 18.06 -0.94 -5.72
CA PRO A 74 18.01 0.41 -6.27
C PRO A 74 16.71 1.13 -5.89
N THR A 75 16.79 2.45 -5.59
CA THR A 75 15.62 3.24 -5.20
C THR A 75 14.49 3.18 -6.24
N ALA A 76 14.83 3.18 -7.54
CA ALA A 76 13.83 3.07 -8.60
C ALA A 76 13.11 1.70 -8.58
N LYS A 77 13.85 0.60 -8.35
CA LYS A 77 13.23 -0.73 -8.18
C LYS A 77 12.36 -0.81 -6.93
N LEU A 78 12.77 -0.14 -5.84
CA LEU A 78 11.97 -0.07 -4.63
C LEU A 78 10.63 0.66 -4.90
N ALA A 79 10.66 1.76 -5.64
CA ALA A 79 9.44 2.48 -6.04
C ALA A 79 8.46 1.58 -6.81
N LEU A 80 8.95 0.88 -7.83
CA LEU A 80 8.14 -0.07 -8.60
C LEU A 80 7.57 -1.20 -7.72
N ARG A 81 8.39 -1.75 -6.82
CA ARG A 81 7.99 -2.89 -5.98
C ARG A 81 6.89 -2.54 -4.98
N VAL A 82 6.89 -1.30 -4.46
CA VAL A 82 5.85 -0.83 -3.53
C VAL A 82 4.71 -0.09 -4.24
N GLY A 83 4.75 0.05 -5.57
CA GLY A 83 3.73 0.76 -6.34
C GLY A 83 3.69 2.26 -6.03
N ALA A 84 4.82 2.87 -5.67
CA ALA A 84 4.90 4.28 -5.29
C ALA A 84 5.53 5.14 -6.39
N HIS A 85 5.05 6.38 -6.51
CA HIS A 85 5.68 7.35 -7.39
C HIS A 85 7.16 7.60 -6.96
N PRO A 86 8.12 7.80 -7.88
CA PRO A 86 9.53 8.03 -7.58
C PRO A 86 9.79 9.15 -6.56
N THR A 87 9.03 10.23 -6.61
CA THR A 87 9.14 11.33 -5.63
C THR A 87 8.71 10.89 -4.22
N THR A 88 7.65 10.10 -4.13
CA THR A 88 7.14 9.57 -2.85
C THR A 88 8.17 8.66 -2.21
N ILE A 89 8.73 7.69 -2.96
CA ILE A 89 9.71 6.75 -2.41
C ILE A 89 11.00 7.46 -2.01
N THR A 90 11.43 8.49 -2.75
CA THR A 90 12.61 9.29 -2.38
C THR A 90 12.42 9.94 -1.00
N ARG A 91 11.28 10.61 -0.78
CA ARG A 91 10.96 11.24 0.52
C ARG A 91 10.82 10.20 1.64
N THR A 92 10.24 9.04 1.34
CA THR A 92 10.12 7.93 2.29
C THR A 92 11.50 7.42 2.71
N VAL A 93 12.38 7.17 1.74
CA VAL A 93 13.76 6.71 2.01
C VAL A 93 14.55 7.78 2.77
N ASP A 94 14.39 9.08 2.46
CA ASP A 94 15.03 10.17 3.20
C ASP A 94 14.62 10.17 4.69
N ARG A 95 13.35 9.89 4.98
CA ARG A 95 12.86 9.77 6.35
C ARG A 95 13.43 8.54 7.06
N LEU A 96 13.39 7.38 6.40
CA LEU A 96 13.95 6.13 6.95
C LEU A 96 15.45 6.22 7.22
N GLU A 97 16.20 6.90 6.36
CA GLU A 97 17.64 7.12 6.54
C GLU A 97 17.93 8.05 7.72
N ARG A 98 17.19 9.14 7.87
CA ARG A 98 17.28 10.02 9.06
C ARG A 98 16.98 9.28 10.36
N SER A 99 16.05 8.32 10.34
CA SER A 99 15.74 7.44 11.47
C SER A 99 16.72 6.26 11.61
N LYS A 100 17.76 6.16 10.77
CA LYS A 100 18.77 5.09 10.78
C LYS A 100 18.18 3.68 10.60
N LEU A 101 17.07 3.57 9.89
CA LEU A 101 16.43 2.30 9.57
C LEU A 101 16.94 1.71 8.23
N VAL A 102 17.41 2.59 7.36
CA VAL A 102 18.07 2.22 6.10
C VAL A 102 19.33 3.05 5.89
N ARG A 103 20.16 2.63 4.94
CA ARG A 103 21.34 3.37 4.46
C ARG A 103 21.28 3.45 2.93
N ARG A 104 21.63 4.61 2.38
CA ARG A 104 21.86 4.78 0.95
C ARG A 104 23.34 4.74 0.62
N THR A 105 23.67 4.03 -0.45
CA THR A 105 25.02 3.99 -1.04
C THR A 105 24.90 4.23 -2.54
N GLN A 106 26.02 4.62 -3.17
CA GLN A 106 26.10 4.60 -4.63
C GLN A 106 26.25 3.17 -5.10
N GLY A 107 25.52 2.80 -6.16
CA GLY A 107 25.69 1.54 -6.85
C GLY A 107 26.97 1.50 -7.68
N SER A 108 27.17 0.41 -8.39
CA SER A 108 28.27 0.27 -9.39
C SER A 108 28.20 1.37 -10.47
N ASP A 109 27.01 1.73 -10.91
CA ASP A 109 26.76 2.96 -11.64
C ASP A 109 26.51 4.10 -10.62
N ARG A 110 27.33 5.14 -10.69
CA ARG A 110 27.26 6.31 -9.79
C ARG A 110 25.92 7.06 -9.86
N ARG A 111 25.13 6.86 -10.91
CA ARG A 111 23.79 7.43 -11.08
C ARG A 111 22.73 6.67 -10.27
N VAL A 112 23.02 5.42 -9.90
CA VAL A 112 22.09 4.54 -9.20
C VAL A 112 22.35 4.62 -7.69
N LYS A 113 21.31 5.01 -6.93
CA LYS A 113 21.32 4.95 -5.47
C LYS A 113 20.72 3.64 -5.01
N VAL A 114 21.44 2.89 -4.20
CA VAL A 114 21.00 1.63 -3.58
C VAL A 114 20.61 1.87 -2.14
N VAL A 115 19.45 1.36 -1.75
CA VAL A 115 18.94 1.41 -0.38
C VAL A 115 19.13 0.05 0.25
N THR A 116 19.78 0.00 1.40
CA THR A 116 20.01 -1.21 2.21
C THR A 116 19.26 -1.05 3.53
N ILE A 117 18.50 -2.06 3.95
CA ILE A 117 17.90 -2.09 5.28
C ILE A 117 18.97 -2.35 6.34
N LEU A 118 18.84 -1.71 7.49
CA LEU A 118 19.69 -1.92 8.64
C LEU A 118 18.99 -2.81 9.68
N ALA A 119 19.72 -3.39 10.62
CA ALA A 119 19.16 -4.24 11.68
C ALA A 119 18.01 -3.54 12.43
N ALA A 120 18.13 -2.25 12.73
CA ALA A 120 17.05 -1.47 13.34
C ALA A 120 15.81 -1.38 12.43
N GLY A 121 16.01 -1.31 11.11
CA GLY A 121 14.91 -1.31 10.14
C GLY A 121 14.19 -2.66 10.07
N GLU A 122 14.94 -3.77 10.14
CA GLU A 122 14.35 -5.11 10.21
C GLU A 122 13.52 -5.27 11.49
N SER A 123 14.08 -4.90 12.65
CA SER A 123 13.35 -4.97 13.93
C SER A 123 12.07 -4.11 13.92
N ALA A 124 12.14 -2.89 13.40
CA ALA A 124 10.97 -2.02 13.29
C ALA A 124 9.91 -2.61 12.33
N GLN A 125 10.33 -3.19 11.20
CA GLN A 125 9.42 -3.85 10.27
C GLN A 125 8.71 -5.04 10.91
N GLU A 126 9.44 -5.89 11.65
CA GLU A 126 8.89 -7.05 12.35
C GLU A 126 7.93 -6.65 13.47
N ALA A 127 8.27 -5.63 14.26
CA ALA A 127 7.42 -5.13 15.34
C ALA A 127 6.06 -4.64 14.80
N VAL A 128 6.07 -3.87 13.72
CA VAL A 128 4.84 -3.41 13.06
C VAL A 128 4.05 -4.59 12.48
N ALA A 129 4.72 -5.53 11.79
CA ALA A 129 4.06 -6.71 11.22
C ALA A 129 3.36 -7.53 12.30
N LYS A 130 4.03 -7.78 13.44
CA LYS A 130 3.46 -8.52 14.58
C LYS A 130 2.28 -7.79 15.22
N SER A 131 2.36 -6.47 15.34
CA SER A 131 1.25 -5.68 15.87
C SER A 131 0.05 -5.68 14.93
N MET A 132 0.29 -5.58 13.61
CA MET A 132 -0.77 -5.64 12.60
C MET A 132 -1.40 -7.04 12.53
N ASP A 133 -0.62 -8.11 12.69
CA ASP A 133 -1.11 -9.48 12.77
C ASP A 133 -2.11 -9.63 13.91
N SER A 134 -1.82 -9.08 15.08
CA SER A 134 -2.72 -9.09 16.23
C SER A 134 -4.04 -8.38 16.01
N SER A 135 -4.10 -7.43 15.08
CA SER A 135 -5.31 -6.73 14.65
C SER A 135 -5.88 -7.27 13.34
N GLU A 136 -5.38 -8.43 12.88
CA GLU A 136 -5.76 -9.05 11.60
C GLU A 136 -5.72 -8.04 10.44
N PHE A 137 -4.74 -7.13 10.45
CA PHE A 137 -4.57 -6.05 9.48
C PHE A 137 -5.82 -5.16 9.30
N GLY A 138 -6.68 -5.07 10.32
CA GLY A 138 -7.93 -4.32 10.26
C GLY A 138 -9.04 -4.98 9.44
N LEU A 139 -8.85 -6.25 9.06
CA LEU A 139 -9.80 -7.05 8.29
C LEU A 139 -10.39 -8.19 9.12
N GLY A 140 -10.27 -8.10 10.46
CA GLY A 140 -10.81 -9.11 11.38
C GLY A 140 -12.29 -9.36 11.17
N GLY A 141 -12.69 -10.62 11.33
CA GLY A 141 -14.06 -11.07 11.12
C GLY A 141 -14.46 -11.32 9.66
N VAL A 142 -13.61 -11.00 8.68
CA VAL A 142 -13.84 -11.39 7.29
C VAL A 142 -13.46 -12.87 7.10
N PRO A 143 -14.34 -13.73 6.51
CA PRO A 143 -14.00 -15.13 6.29
C PRO A 143 -12.75 -15.27 5.41
N ALA A 144 -11.89 -16.23 5.74
CA ALA A 144 -10.63 -16.46 5.02
C ALA A 144 -10.85 -16.71 3.52
N GLU A 145 -11.87 -17.49 3.17
CA GLU A 145 -12.24 -17.74 1.76
C GLU A 145 -12.57 -16.46 1.00
N SER A 146 -13.32 -15.54 1.62
CA SER A 146 -13.64 -14.23 1.02
C SER A 146 -12.38 -13.36 0.85
N LEU A 147 -11.43 -13.43 1.80
CA LEU A 147 -10.14 -12.73 1.67
C LEU A 147 -9.30 -13.29 0.51
N ASP A 148 -9.28 -14.62 0.34
CA ASP A 148 -8.57 -15.28 -0.75
C ASP A 148 -9.16 -14.89 -2.12
N GLU A 149 -10.48 -14.93 -2.26
CA GLU A 149 -11.19 -14.51 -3.48
C GLU A 149 -10.92 -13.03 -3.81
N LEU A 150 -11.04 -12.15 -2.81
CA LEU A 150 -10.77 -10.73 -2.96
C LEU A 150 -9.32 -10.47 -3.39
N ALA A 151 -8.35 -11.15 -2.78
CA ALA A 151 -6.94 -11.02 -3.12
C ALA A 151 -6.66 -11.43 -4.57
N VAL A 152 -7.31 -12.49 -5.07
CA VAL A 152 -7.21 -12.93 -6.46
C VAL A 152 -7.79 -11.87 -7.41
N MET A 153 -9.00 -11.37 -7.12
CA MET A 153 -9.65 -10.33 -7.94
C MET A 153 -8.85 -9.03 -7.98
N LEU A 154 -8.39 -8.54 -6.83
CA LEU A 154 -7.57 -7.33 -6.76
C LEU A 154 -6.25 -7.48 -7.53
N ARG A 155 -5.61 -8.65 -7.45
CA ARG A 155 -4.40 -8.96 -8.23
C ARG A 155 -4.68 -8.91 -9.73
N GLN A 156 -5.77 -9.51 -10.20
CA GLN A 156 -6.16 -9.50 -11.62
C GLN A 156 -6.41 -8.06 -12.12
N VAL A 157 -7.18 -7.28 -11.37
CA VAL A 157 -7.45 -5.87 -11.70
C VAL A 157 -6.15 -5.08 -11.77
N ARG A 158 -5.27 -5.23 -10.78
CA ARG A 158 -3.98 -4.54 -10.75
C ARG A 158 -3.14 -4.86 -11.99
N LEU A 159 -2.97 -6.14 -12.33
CA LEU A 159 -2.19 -6.55 -13.51
C LEU A 159 -2.75 -6.01 -14.82
N LEU A 160 -4.09 -5.99 -14.96
CA LEU A 160 -4.74 -5.44 -16.15
C LEU A 160 -4.54 -3.92 -16.27
N VAL A 161 -4.55 -3.19 -15.15
CA VAL A 161 -4.35 -1.74 -15.15
C VAL A 161 -2.89 -1.40 -15.40
N GLU A 162 -1.95 -2.05 -14.71
CA GLU A 162 -0.49 -1.87 -14.90
C GLU A 162 -0.08 -2.17 -16.34
N GLY A 163 -0.53 -3.29 -16.92
CA GLY A 163 -0.20 -3.66 -18.30
C GLY A 163 -0.75 -2.71 -19.38
N ARG A 164 -1.80 -1.94 -19.09
CA ARG A 164 -2.28 -0.87 -19.98
C ARG A 164 -1.42 0.39 -19.91
N MET A 165 -0.90 0.71 -18.72
CA MET A 165 -0.03 1.89 -18.54
C MET A 165 1.31 1.69 -19.26
N ASP A 166 1.89 0.47 -19.19
CA ASP A 166 3.13 0.13 -19.89
C ASP A 166 2.99 0.10 -21.43
N SER A 167 1.78 -0.07 -21.96
CA SER A 167 1.50 -0.12 -23.39
C SER A 167 1.20 1.25 -24.01
N SER A 168 1.16 2.31 -23.19
CA SER A 168 0.78 3.68 -23.60
C SER A 168 1.97 4.65 -23.67
N ASP A 169 3.17 4.18 -23.35
CA ASP A 169 4.46 4.88 -23.47
C ASP A 169 5.24 4.37 -24.71
#